data_9b38ab69bae64e9cf7a44e123ff03ab0
#
_entry.id   9b38ab69bae64e9cf7a44e123ff03ab0
#
_cell.length_a   1.000
_cell.length_b   1.000
_cell.length_c   1.000
_cell.angle_alpha   90.00
_cell.angle_beta   90.00
_cell.angle_gamma   90.00
#
_symmetry.space_group_name_H-M   'P 1'
#
loop_
_entity.id
_entity.type
_entity.pdbx_description
1 polymer ?
#
loop_
_entity_poly.entity_id
_entity_poly.type
_entity_poly.pdbx_seq_one_letter_code
_entity_poly.pdbx_strand_id
1 'polypeptide(L)'
;MKLLILALFLMSQSVFAHNALVWGGPGACQDGCIESAVHVTKLAGLDPMIVTPENFDASLFETAKVWVQPGGKSGAASNAMGPKIREEIKKFISQGGGYVGFCAGAFLTTPKVGQTSVTGLGIIDGKTKVYRRAKGYPSVEKMITPDGFRYHYWEGGPWFSFNSVQLKKINVKSRYFTTKGINAVETTYGKGRISVSGTHPEAPQWWYDDSHIVDIDGLDNQIASDMIKWAAKN
;
A
#
# COMPACT_ATOMS: atom_id res chain seq x y z
N MET A 1 -14.99 49.59 -42.86
CA MET A 1 -15.13 49.21 -41.45
C MET A 1 -14.81 47.71 -41.36
N LYS A 2 -13.56 47.35 -41.01
CA LYS A 2 -13.12 45.94 -40.91
C LYS A 2 -13.21 45.53 -39.44
N LEU A 3 -14.10 44.57 -39.14
CA LEU A 3 -14.19 43.97 -37.81
C LEU A 3 -13.05 42.99 -37.63
N LEU A 4 -12.16 43.28 -36.67
CA LEU A 4 -11.10 42.36 -36.22
C LEU A 4 -11.71 41.44 -35.16
N ILE A 5 -11.94 40.19 -35.50
CA ILE A 5 -12.35 39.15 -34.54
C ILE A 5 -11.08 38.66 -33.85
N LEU A 6 -10.88 39.05 -32.58
CA LEU A 6 -9.83 38.57 -31.72
C LEU A 6 -10.25 37.22 -31.12
N ALA A 7 -9.75 36.13 -31.71
CA ALA A 7 -9.96 34.78 -31.15
C ALA A 7 -9.06 34.60 -29.92
N LEU A 8 -9.62 34.70 -28.72
CA LEU A 8 -8.94 34.29 -27.48
C LEU A 8 -8.75 32.78 -27.48
N PHE A 9 -7.53 32.32 -27.77
CA PHE A 9 -7.13 30.92 -27.48
C PHE A 9 -6.95 30.78 -25.96
N LEU A 10 -7.97 30.28 -25.27
CA LEU A 10 -7.82 29.75 -23.90
C LEU A 10 -6.99 28.49 -23.99
N MET A 11 -5.67 28.62 -23.79
CA MET A 11 -4.82 27.48 -23.50
C MET A 11 -5.26 26.93 -22.13
N SER A 12 -6.09 25.90 -22.14
CA SER A 12 -6.32 25.04 -21.00
C SER A 12 -4.97 24.42 -20.64
N GLN A 13 -4.30 24.97 -19.63
CA GLN A 13 -3.21 24.28 -18.97
C GLN A 13 -3.86 23.06 -18.29
N SER A 14 -3.69 21.89 -18.89
CA SER A 14 -3.95 20.64 -18.18
C SER A 14 -2.98 20.57 -16.99
N VAL A 15 -3.46 21.00 -15.84
CA VAL A 15 -2.79 20.67 -14.57
C VAL A 15 -2.78 19.15 -14.52
N PHE A 16 -1.59 18.56 -14.71
CA PHE A 16 -1.42 17.13 -14.49
C PHE A 16 -1.67 16.89 -13.00
N ALA A 17 -2.90 16.53 -12.67
CA ALA A 17 -3.27 16.21 -11.32
C ALA A 17 -2.72 14.81 -11.00
N HIS A 18 -1.92 14.71 -9.94
CA HIS A 18 -1.44 13.41 -9.43
C HIS A 18 -2.63 12.49 -9.18
N ASN A 19 -2.50 11.24 -9.62
CA ASN A 19 -3.59 10.27 -9.52
C ASN A 19 -3.30 9.11 -8.57
N ALA A 20 -2.18 9.18 -7.84
CA ALA A 20 -1.83 8.27 -6.76
C ALA A 20 -1.18 9.05 -5.60
N LEU A 21 -1.54 8.72 -4.38
CA LEU A 21 -1.01 9.34 -3.18
C LEU A 21 -0.17 8.33 -2.41
N VAL A 22 1.12 8.64 -2.20
CA VAL A 22 2.06 7.79 -1.46
C VAL A 22 2.37 8.43 -0.12
N TRP A 23 2.13 7.73 0.99
CA TRP A 23 2.47 8.25 2.31
C TRP A 23 3.99 8.35 2.49
N GLY A 24 4.48 9.56 2.74
CA GLY A 24 5.89 9.87 3.02
C GLY A 24 6.12 10.52 4.39
N GLY A 25 5.05 10.61 5.22
CA GLY A 25 5.12 11.18 6.55
C GLY A 25 5.77 10.26 7.59
N PRO A 26 5.80 10.70 8.87
CA PRO A 26 6.39 9.92 9.94
C PRO A 26 5.86 8.49 9.98
N GLY A 27 6.75 7.53 10.21
CA GLY A 27 6.45 6.11 10.22
C GLY A 27 6.59 5.41 8.87
N ALA A 28 6.63 6.10 7.74
CA ALA A 28 7.18 5.53 6.50
C ALA A 28 8.70 5.38 6.66
N CYS A 29 9.28 4.26 6.21
CA CYS A 29 10.72 4.13 6.30
C CYS A 29 11.40 5.05 5.28
N GLN A 30 12.40 5.78 5.75
CA GLN A 30 13.16 6.73 4.93
C GLN A 30 14.26 6.05 4.12
N ASP A 31 14.57 4.79 4.47
CA ASP A 31 15.62 3.99 3.85
C ASP A 31 15.03 3.19 2.68
N GLY A 32 14.48 3.89 1.67
CA GLY A 32 14.04 3.34 0.41
C GLY A 32 12.58 2.86 0.31
N CYS A 33 11.80 2.77 1.39
CA CYS A 33 10.41 2.30 1.29
C CYS A 33 9.50 3.28 0.53
N ILE A 34 9.72 4.59 0.70
CA ILE A 34 8.95 5.62 0.00
C ILE A 34 9.31 5.58 -1.48
N GLU A 35 10.60 5.55 -1.82
CA GLU A 35 11.11 5.49 -3.18
C GLU A 35 10.65 4.24 -3.91
N SER A 36 10.65 3.09 -3.23
CA SER A 36 10.17 1.82 -3.80
C SER A 36 8.67 1.87 -4.08
N ALA A 37 7.87 2.41 -3.14
CA ALA A 37 6.43 2.60 -3.35
C ALA A 37 6.14 3.57 -4.51
N VAL A 38 6.90 4.67 -4.63
CA VAL A 38 6.83 5.59 -5.77
C VAL A 38 7.20 4.88 -7.06
N HIS A 39 8.28 4.09 -7.06
CA HIS A 39 8.73 3.33 -8.24
C HIS A 39 7.65 2.38 -8.75
N VAL A 40 7.10 1.52 -7.89
CA VAL A 40 6.07 0.56 -8.32
C VAL A 40 4.75 1.23 -8.68
N THR A 41 4.47 2.42 -8.12
CA THR A 41 3.31 3.23 -8.51
C THR A 41 3.47 3.77 -9.94
N LYS A 42 4.66 4.26 -10.29
CA LYS A 42 4.98 4.65 -11.68
C LYS A 42 4.94 3.45 -12.63
N LEU A 43 5.45 2.30 -12.21
CA LEU A 43 5.37 1.04 -12.98
C LEU A 43 3.91 0.61 -13.20
N ALA A 44 3.00 0.96 -12.31
CA ALA A 44 1.56 0.77 -12.49
C ALA A 44 0.92 1.75 -13.51
N GLY A 45 1.69 2.71 -14.03
CA GLY A 45 1.21 3.72 -14.99
C GLY A 45 0.49 4.89 -14.31
N LEU A 46 0.73 5.12 -13.01
CA LEU A 46 0.15 6.21 -12.25
C LEU A 46 1.21 7.28 -11.95
N ASP A 47 0.74 8.50 -11.69
CA ASP A 47 1.55 9.65 -11.29
C ASP A 47 1.48 9.86 -9.78
N PRO A 48 2.51 9.44 -8.99
CA PRO A 48 2.49 9.52 -7.54
C PRO A 48 2.85 10.90 -7.01
N MET A 49 2.10 11.36 -6.00
CA MET A 49 2.45 12.45 -5.12
C MET A 49 2.79 11.91 -3.72
N ILE A 50 3.92 12.36 -3.16
CA ILE A 50 4.27 12.05 -1.77
C ILE A 50 3.47 12.96 -0.84
N VAL A 51 2.76 12.34 0.10
CA VAL A 51 1.88 13.02 1.07
C VAL A 51 2.44 12.87 2.47
N THR A 52 2.51 13.98 3.19
CA THR A 52 2.91 14.09 4.60
C THR A 52 1.82 14.82 5.39
N PRO A 53 1.84 14.85 6.72
CA PRO A 53 0.89 15.65 7.49
C PRO A 53 0.87 17.13 7.11
N GLU A 54 2.03 17.68 6.68
CA GLU A 54 2.22 19.10 6.37
C GLU A 54 1.57 19.51 5.05
N ASN A 55 1.55 18.61 4.06
CA ASN A 55 1.00 18.89 2.72
C ASN A 55 -0.34 18.17 2.45
N PHE A 56 -0.89 17.47 3.46
CA PHE A 56 -2.16 16.77 3.29
C PHE A 56 -3.34 17.74 3.19
N ASP A 57 -4.08 17.64 2.11
CA ASP A 57 -5.39 18.24 1.96
C ASP A 57 -6.38 17.21 1.40
N ALA A 58 -7.63 17.22 1.88
CA ALA A 58 -8.64 16.25 1.45
C ALA A 58 -9.02 16.38 -0.04
N SER A 59 -8.81 17.55 -0.66
CA SER A 59 -9.01 17.77 -2.08
C SER A 59 -8.07 16.93 -2.96
N LEU A 60 -6.95 16.45 -2.43
CA LEU A 60 -6.06 15.52 -3.13
C LEU A 60 -6.78 14.24 -3.55
N PHE A 61 -7.84 13.86 -2.83
CA PHE A 61 -8.65 12.68 -3.18
C PHE A 61 -9.60 12.89 -4.37
N GLU A 62 -9.81 14.13 -4.83
CA GLU A 62 -10.68 14.39 -5.99
C GLU A 62 -10.10 13.84 -7.29
N THR A 63 -8.77 13.76 -7.39
CA THR A 63 -8.06 13.26 -8.58
C THR A 63 -7.38 11.92 -8.34
N ALA A 64 -7.16 11.54 -7.08
CA ALA A 64 -6.50 10.30 -6.72
C ALA A 64 -7.37 9.07 -7.04
N LYS A 65 -6.72 8.01 -7.50
CA LYS A 65 -7.31 6.68 -7.70
C LYS A 65 -6.93 5.72 -6.59
N VAL A 66 -5.78 5.94 -5.95
CA VAL A 66 -5.22 5.03 -4.95
C VAL A 66 -4.39 5.76 -3.92
N TRP A 67 -4.50 5.30 -2.67
CA TRP A 67 -3.56 5.57 -1.59
C TRP A 67 -2.59 4.40 -1.46
N VAL A 68 -1.29 4.69 -1.48
CA VAL A 68 -0.21 3.70 -1.30
C VAL A 68 0.49 3.94 0.02
N GLN A 69 0.47 2.95 0.88
CA GLN A 69 1.08 2.99 2.20
C GLN A 69 2.36 2.12 2.23
N PRO A 70 3.55 2.73 2.29
CA PRO A 70 4.81 2.02 2.34
C PRO A 70 5.05 1.23 3.62
N GLY A 71 6.13 0.46 3.64
CA GLY A 71 6.70 -0.15 4.82
C GLY A 71 7.19 0.84 5.87
N GLY A 72 7.58 0.33 7.06
CA GLY A 72 8.12 1.13 8.17
C GLY A 72 7.49 0.84 9.53
N LYS A 73 7.18 1.89 10.30
CA LYS A 73 6.63 1.83 11.67
C LYS A 73 5.14 2.19 11.66
N SER A 74 4.28 1.19 11.49
CA SER A 74 2.82 1.36 11.35
C SER A 74 2.15 2.16 12.48
N GLY A 75 2.60 1.98 13.71
CA GLY A 75 2.09 2.75 14.86
C GLY A 75 2.44 4.24 14.77
N ALA A 76 3.65 4.56 14.37
CA ALA A 76 4.09 5.94 14.16
C ALA A 76 3.33 6.60 12.99
N ALA A 77 3.14 5.87 11.89
CA ALA A 77 2.35 6.35 10.75
C ALA A 77 0.90 6.64 11.14
N SER A 78 0.25 5.72 11.88
CA SER A 78 -1.11 5.96 12.36
C SER A 78 -1.24 7.18 13.27
N ASN A 79 -0.28 7.35 14.19
CA ASN A 79 -0.27 8.50 15.11
C ASN A 79 -0.05 9.81 14.35
N ALA A 80 0.87 9.84 13.39
CA ALA A 80 1.14 11.02 12.56
C ALA A 80 -0.05 11.42 11.68
N MET A 81 -0.76 10.46 11.11
CA MET A 81 -2.00 10.71 10.37
C MET A 81 -3.07 11.34 11.27
N GLY A 82 -3.08 11.03 12.56
CA GLY A 82 -4.12 11.46 13.45
C GLY A 82 -5.52 10.96 13.02
N PRO A 83 -6.57 11.29 13.76
CA PRO A 83 -7.93 10.88 13.41
C PRO A 83 -8.39 11.46 12.06
N LYS A 84 -8.05 12.73 11.79
CA LYS A 84 -8.51 13.46 10.59
C LYS A 84 -8.07 12.77 9.30
N ILE A 85 -6.77 12.56 9.11
CA ILE A 85 -6.25 11.94 7.87
C ILE A 85 -6.77 10.50 7.74
N ARG A 86 -6.81 9.73 8.84
CA ARG A 86 -7.33 8.35 8.80
C ARG A 86 -8.80 8.29 8.35
N GLU A 87 -9.65 9.19 8.84
CA GLU A 87 -11.06 9.21 8.42
C GLU A 87 -11.23 9.66 6.97
N GLU A 88 -10.43 10.62 6.48
CA GLU A 88 -10.46 11.01 5.07
C GLU A 88 -9.99 9.87 4.15
N ILE A 89 -8.94 9.11 4.52
CA ILE A 89 -8.53 7.90 3.80
C ILE A 89 -9.67 6.87 3.77
N LYS A 90 -10.31 6.60 4.89
CA LYS A 90 -11.46 5.66 4.96
C LYS A 90 -12.62 6.11 4.07
N LYS A 91 -12.94 7.39 4.12
CA LYS A 91 -13.99 8.00 3.29
C LYS A 91 -13.66 7.84 1.81
N PHE A 92 -12.44 8.21 1.39
CA PHE A 92 -11.94 8.04 0.04
C PHE A 92 -12.12 6.59 -0.46
N ILE A 93 -11.66 5.61 0.32
CA ILE A 93 -11.79 4.20 -0.03
C ILE A 93 -13.26 3.80 -0.10
N SER A 94 -14.09 4.20 0.88
CA SER A 94 -15.52 3.84 0.90
C SER A 94 -16.29 4.36 -0.32
N GLN A 95 -15.81 5.45 -0.92
CA GLN A 95 -16.40 6.10 -2.10
C GLN A 95 -15.91 5.53 -3.44
N GLY A 96 -14.92 4.63 -3.43
CA GLY A 96 -14.43 3.97 -4.64
C GLY A 96 -12.90 4.04 -4.81
N GLY A 97 -12.20 4.82 -4.00
CA GLY A 97 -10.75 4.90 -4.03
C GLY A 97 -10.06 3.57 -3.67
N GLY A 98 -8.85 3.38 -4.16
CA GLY A 98 -8.03 2.22 -3.85
C GLY A 98 -7.14 2.40 -2.62
N TYR A 99 -6.78 1.30 -1.99
CA TYR A 99 -5.74 1.25 -0.96
C TYR A 99 -4.76 0.13 -1.26
N VAL A 100 -3.46 0.45 -1.25
CA VAL A 100 -2.39 -0.55 -1.29
C VAL A 100 -1.49 -0.35 -0.08
N GLY A 101 -1.13 -1.45 0.58
CA GLY A 101 -0.25 -1.40 1.75
C GLY A 101 0.78 -2.51 1.75
N PHE A 102 2.05 -2.15 1.96
CA PHE A 102 3.17 -3.06 2.10
C PHE A 102 3.63 -3.09 3.55
N CYS A 103 3.87 -4.26 4.13
CA CYS A 103 4.42 -4.43 5.48
C CYS A 103 3.66 -3.59 6.54
N ALA A 104 4.20 -2.43 6.93
CA ALA A 104 3.56 -1.49 7.85
C ALA A 104 2.19 -1.03 7.34
N GLY A 105 2.04 -0.85 6.02
CA GLY A 105 0.78 -0.52 5.38
C GLY A 105 -0.28 -1.60 5.53
N ALA A 106 0.13 -2.87 5.55
CA ALA A 106 -0.78 -3.98 5.81
C ALA A 106 -1.27 -3.99 7.27
N PHE A 107 -0.41 -3.68 8.24
CA PHE A 107 -0.81 -3.54 9.64
C PHE A 107 -1.87 -2.46 9.87
N LEU A 108 -1.79 -1.35 9.12
CA LEU A 108 -2.70 -0.21 9.28
C LEU A 108 -4.15 -0.52 8.89
N THR A 109 -4.38 -1.54 8.08
CA THR A 109 -5.72 -1.80 7.53
C THR A 109 -6.74 -2.30 8.55
N THR A 110 -6.29 -2.96 9.62
CA THR A 110 -7.18 -3.53 10.65
C THR A 110 -7.55 -2.47 11.71
N PRO A 111 -8.60 -2.69 12.54
CA PRO A 111 -9.03 -1.72 13.55
C PRO A 111 -7.96 -1.36 14.57
N LYS A 112 -7.04 -2.28 14.85
CA LYS A 112 -5.86 -2.07 15.70
C LYS A 112 -4.61 -2.46 14.92
N VAL A 113 -3.56 -1.67 15.08
CA VAL A 113 -2.25 -1.94 14.48
C VAL A 113 -1.60 -3.13 15.19
N GLY A 114 -1.59 -4.27 14.54
CA GLY A 114 -1.04 -5.50 15.12
C GLY A 114 -1.74 -5.87 16.44
N GLN A 115 -0.92 -6.16 17.47
CA GLN A 115 -1.37 -6.49 18.82
C GLN A 115 -1.19 -5.31 19.80
N THR A 116 -1.33 -4.08 19.33
CA THR A 116 -1.16 -2.86 20.12
C THR A 116 -2.49 -2.18 20.41
N SER A 117 -2.48 -1.13 21.23
CA SER A 117 -3.63 -0.23 21.45
C SER A 117 -3.80 0.82 20.36
N VAL A 118 -2.80 0.97 19.45
CA VAL A 118 -2.81 1.98 18.39
C VAL A 118 -3.97 1.71 17.42
N THR A 119 -4.74 2.74 17.12
CA THR A 119 -5.87 2.66 16.19
C THR A 119 -5.35 2.55 14.75
N GLY A 120 -5.86 1.57 13.99
CA GLY A 120 -5.64 1.48 12.55
C GLY A 120 -6.75 2.15 11.74
N LEU A 121 -6.78 1.90 10.44
CA LEU A 121 -7.83 2.42 9.55
C LEU A 121 -9.16 1.69 9.72
N GLY A 122 -9.15 0.40 10.10
CA GLY A 122 -10.36 -0.40 10.23
C GLY A 122 -11.09 -0.63 8.91
N ILE A 123 -10.35 -0.67 7.80
CA ILE A 123 -10.88 -0.94 6.44
C ILE A 123 -10.90 -2.42 6.10
N ILE A 124 -10.19 -3.23 6.87
CA ILE A 124 -10.27 -4.71 6.84
C ILE A 124 -10.73 -5.19 8.21
N ASP A 125 -11.88 -5.86 8.25
CA ASP A 125 -12.34 -6.52 9.47
C ASP A 125 -11.54 -7.81 9.68
N GLY A 126 -10.56 -7.75 10.59
CA GLY A 126 -9.61 -8.82 10.88
C GLY A 126 -8.59 -8.40 11.92
N LYS A 127 -7.57 -9.22 12.08
CA LYS A 127 -6.43 -8.94 12.96
C LYS A 127 -5.13 -9.20 12.23
N THR A 128 -4.12 -8.40 12.56
CA THR A 128 -2.74 -8.59 12.10
C THR A 128 -1.83 -8.93 13.27
N LYS A 129 -0.82 -9.75 13.00
CA LYS A 129 0.26 -10.08 13.95
C LYS A 129 1.56 -10.11 13.18
N VAL A 130 2.68 -9.76 13.82
CA VAL A 130 4.01 -9.97 13.24
C VAL A 130 4.17 -11.45 12.89
N TYR A 131 4.62 -11.74 11.66
CA TYR A 131 4.76 -13.11 11.18
C TYR A 131 5.79 -13.90 11.98
N ARG A 132 6.97 -13.30 12.24
CA ARG A 132 8.02 -13.86 13.09
C ARG A 132 8.49 -12.85 14.12
N ARG A 133 8.88 -13.33 15.29
CA ARG A 133 9.56 -12.55 16.32
C ARG A 133 11.03 -12.93 16.48
N ALA A 134 11.51 -13.92 15.71
CA ALA A 134 12.87 -14.42 15.82
C ALA A 134 13.90 -13.45 15.21
N LYS A 135 15.11 -13.50 15.73
CA LYS A 135 16.30 -12.80 15.18
C LYS A 135 16.53 -13.26 13.72
N GLY A 136 16.93 -12.34 12.84
CA GLY A 136 17.25 -12.65 11.45
C GLY A 136 16.45 -11.80 10.48
N TYR A 137 16.34 -10.53 10.75
CA TYR A 137 15.83 -9.50 9.84
C TYR A 137 17.00 -8.92 9.03
N PRO A 138 16.75 -8.63 7.76
CA PRO A 138 15.66 -9.09 6.89
C PRO A 138 15.85 -10.53 6.39
N SER A 139 14.86 -11.07 5.68
CA SER A 139 14.93 -12.42 5.11
C SER A 139 14.11 -12.53 3.82
N VAL A 140 14.40 -13.60 3.05
CA VAL A 140 13.54 -14.02 1.93
C VAL A 140 12.60 -15.11 2.43
N GLU A 141 11.30 -14.89 2.26
CA GLU A 141 10.25 -15.81 2.68
C GLU A 141 9.60 -16.46 1.48
N LYS A 142 9.50 -17.80 1.52
CA LYS A 142 8.75 -18.56 0.51
C LYS A 142 7.26 -18.39 0.72
N MET A 143 6.55 -17.98 -0.34
CA MET A 143 5.10 -17.81 -0.39
C MET A 143 4.44 -18.94 -1.17
N ILE A 144 3.22 -19.30 -0.76
CA ILE A 144 2.28 -20.08 -1.56
C ILE A 144 1.36 -19.07 -2.23
N THR A 145 1.31 -19.08 -3.55
CA THR A 145 0.44 -18.27 -4.39
C THR A 145 -0.49 -19.16 -5.21
N PRO A 146 -1.53 -18.64 -5.87
CA PRO A 146 -2.37 -19.43 -6.79
C PRO A 146 -1.57 -20.07 -7.93
N ASP A 147 -0.49 -19.41 -8.37
CA ASP A 147 0.33 -19.84 -9.53
C ASP A 147 1.55 -20.68 -9.11
N GLY A 148 1.68 -21.05 -7.83
CA GLY A 148 2.77 -21.85 -7.29
C GLY A 148 3.50 -21.20 -6.14
N PHE A 149 4.83 -21.20 -6.20
CA PHE A 149 5.66 -20.60 -5.15
C PHE A 149 6.32 -19.33 -5.65
N ARG A 150 6.52 -18.39 -4.70
CA ARG A 150 7.25 -17.15 -4.91
C ARG A 150 8.11 -16.83 -3.69
N TYR A 151 9.20 -16.09 -3.84
CA TYR A 151 10.10 -15.72 -2.75
C TYR A 151 10.12 -14.21 -2.60
N HIS A 152 9.61 -13.71 -1.46
CA HIS A 152 9.46 -12.27 -1.20
C HIS A 152 10.41 -11.78 -0.13
N TYR A 153 10.92 -10.56 -0.30
CA TYR A 153 11.61 -9.85 0.78
C TYR A 153 10.66 -9.64 1.96
N TRP A 154 11.13 -9.94 3.17
CA TRP A 154 10.36 -9.77 4.39
C TRP A 154 11.21 -9.14 5.49
N GLU A 155 10.64 -8.10 6.16
CA GLU A 155 11.23 -7.43 7.29
C GLU A 155 10.13 -6.99 8.28
N GLY A 156 9.80 -7.87 9.22
CA GLY A 156 8.88 -7.56 10.31
C GLY A 156 7.41 -7.44 9.96
N GLY A 157 7.02 -7.73 8.73
CA GLY A 157 5.63 -7.58 8.27
C GLY A 157 4.66 -8.60 8.88
N PRO A 158 3.35 -8.36 8.72
CA PRO A 158 2.31 -9.16 9.36
C PRO A 158 1.93 -10.43 8.62
N TRP A 159 1.19 -11.27 9.34
CA TRP A 159 0.21 -12.17 8.79
C TRP A 159 -1.18 -11.75 9.27
N PHE A 160 -2.20 -12.11 8.48
CA PHE A 160 -3.60 -11.82 8.75
C PHE A 160 -4.32 -13.00 9.41
N SER A 161 -5.24 -12.70 10.32
CA SER A 161 -6.12 -13.65 10.96
C SER A 161 -7.57 -13.20 10.82
N PHE A 162 -8.40 -14.09 10.28
CA PHE A 162 -9.82 -13.90 10.03
C PHE A 162 -10.63 -15.04 10.65
N ASN A 163 -11.84 -14.76 11.09
CA ASN A 163 -12.83 -15.81 11.38
C ASN A 163 -13.49 -16.30 10.07
N SER A 164 -14.31 -17.33 10.17
CA SER A 164 -14.93 -17.96 8.98
C SER A 164 -15.87 -17.03 8.19
N VAL A 165 -16.51 -16.08 8.86
CA VAL A 165 -17.41 -15.10 8.21
C VAL A 165 -16.59 -14.02 7.48
N GLN A 166 -15.55 -13.50 8.14
CA GLN A 166 -14.64 -12.52 7.56
C GLN A 166 -13.93 -13.09 6.34
N LEU A 167 -13.45 -14.34 6.43
CA LEU A 167 -12.69 -15.00 5.36
C LEU A 167 -13.50 -15.14 4.05
N LYS A 168 -14.82 -15.20 4.12
CA LYS A 168 -15.69 -15.26 2.92
C LYS A 168 -15.61 -14.00 2.06
N LYS A 169 -15.18 -12.87 2.63
CA LYS A 169 -15.03 -11.57 1.94
C LYS A 169 -13.61 -11.28 1.50
N ILE A 170 -12.68 -12.20 1.77
CA ILE A 170 -11.25 -12.01 1.54
C ILE A 170 -10.79 -12.90 0.39
N ASN A 171 -10.22 -12.29 -0.63
CA ASN A 171 -9.45 -13.01 -1.66
C ASN A 171 -8.01 -13.15 -1.18
N VAL A 172 -7.61 -14.36 -0.78
CA VAL A 172 -6.25 -14.64 -0.30
C VAL A 172 -5.33 -14.78 -1.51
N LYS A 173 -4.37 -13.88 -1.64
CA LYS A 173 -3.40 -13.84 -2.75
C LYS A 173 -2.16 -14.65 -2.47
N SER A 174 -1.71 -14.68 -1.21
CA SER A 174 -0.58 -15.53 -0.82
C SER A 174 -0.61 -15.91 0.66
N ARG A 175 0.13 -16.98 0.97
CA ARG A 175 0.36 -17.47 2.33
C ARG A 175 1.84 -17.72 2.55
N TYR A 176 2.31 -17.47 3.75
CA TYR A 176 3.64 -17.92 4.19
C TYR A 176 3.74 -19.45 4.13
N PHE A 177 4.77 -19.96 3.45
CA PHE A 177 4.93 -21.41 3.24
C PHE A 177 5.02 -22.17 4.56
N THR A 178 5.80 -21.69 5.51
CA THR A 178 6.10 -22.38 6.76
C THR A 178 4.88 -22.50 7.68
N THR A 179 4.14 -21.40 7.88
CA THR A 179 3.02 -21.35 8.84
C THR A 179 1.65 -21.51 8.20
N LYS A 180 1.55 -21.42 6.87
CA LYS A 180 0.30 -21.29 6.11
C LYS A 180 -0.52 -20.03 6.47
N GLY A 181 0.07 -19.12 7.27
CA GLY A 181 -0.54 -17.85 7.63
C GLY A 181 -0.78 -16.98 6.39
N ILE A 182 -1.86 -16.20 6.39
CA ILE A 182 -2.22 -15.35 5.25
C ILE A 182 -1.24 -14.17 5.19
N ASN A 183 -0.54 -14.02 4.06
CA ASN A 183 0.40 -12.93 3.81
C ASN A 183 -0.25 -11.77 3.07
N ALA A 184 -0.85 -12.04 1.92
CA ALA A 184 -1.43 -11.00 1.07
C ALA A 184 -2.91 -11.27 0.77
N VAL A 185 -3.68 -10.19 0.74
CA VAL A 185 -5.12 -10.25 0.51
C VAL A 185 -5.59 -9.11 -0.40
N GLU A 186 -6.66 -9.40 -1.13
CA GLU A 186 -7.51 -8.42 -1.79
C GLU A 186 -8.91 -8.48 -1.19
N THR A 187 -9.53 -7.31 -1.00
CA THR A 187 -10.91 -7.19 -0.52
C THR A 187 -11.49 -5.83 -0.91
N THR A 188 -12.68 -5.53 -0.44
CA THR A 188 -13.36 -4.24 -0.66
C THR A 188 -13.75 -3.58 0.65
N TYR A 189 -13.82 -2.24 0.65
CA TYR A 189 -14.40 -1.44 1.71
C TYR A 189 -15.31 -0.37 1.09
N GLY A 190 -16.62 -0.45 1.35
CA GLY A 190 -17.59 0.33 0.60
C GLY A 190 -17.52 0.00 -0.90
N LYS A 191 -17.27 1.00 -1.73
CA LYS A 191 -17.09 0.84 -3.18
C LYS A 191 -15.62 0.63 -3.59
N GLY A 192 -14.67 0.86 -2.69
CA GLY A 192 -13.24 0.83 -2.98
C GLY A 192 -12.60 -0.54 -2.81
N ARG A 193 -11.39 -0.66 -3.33
CA ARG A 193 -10.60 -1.89 -3.37
C ARG A 193 -9.36 -1.77 -2.50
N ILE A 194 -9.02 -2.86 -1.82
CA ILE A 194 -7.88 -2.93 -0.92
C ILE A 194 -7.02 -4.11 -1.33
N SER A 195 -5.73 -3.88 -1.62
CA SER A 195 -4.74 -4.91 -1.87
C SER A 195 -3.54 -4.70 -0.95
N VAL A 196 -3.22 -5.69 -0.13
CA VAL A 196 -2.16 -5.56 0.89
C VAL A 196 -1.30 -6.80 1.00
N SER A 197 -0.02 -6.59 1.31
CA SER A 197 0.97 -7.65 1.53
C SER A 197 1.71 -7.45 2.85
N GLY A 198 1.89 -8.53 3.61
CA GLY A 198 2.75 -8.56 4.78
C GLY A 198 4.25 -8.59 4.45
N THR A 199 4.60 -8.89 3.21
CA THR A 199 5.96 -8.83 2.66
C THR A 199 6.16 -7.55 1.86
N HIS A 200 7.33 -7.40 1.25
CA HIS A 200 7.72 -6.25 0.44
C HIS A 200 7.89 -6.64 -1.04
N PRO A 201 6.79 -6.84 -1.81
CA PRO A 201 6.93 -7.08 -3.24
C PRO A 201 7.48 -5.86 -4.00
N GLU A 202 7.50 -4.68 -3.37
CA GLU A 202 8.11 -3.47 -3.90
C GLU A 202 9.62 -3.38 -3.68
N ALA A 203 10.23 -4.36 -2.97
CA ALA A 203 11.65 -4.33 -2.61
C ALA A 203 12.55 -4.22 -3.86
N PRO A 204 13.51 -3.26 -3.89
CA PRO A 204 14.49 -3.14 -4.95
C PRO A 204 15.67 -4.09 -4.71
N GLN A 205 16.48 -4.35 -5.74
CA GLN A 205 17.64 -5.24 -5.66
C GLN A 205 18.59 -4.88 -4.53
N TRP A 206 18.86 -3.60 -4.32
CA TRP A 206 19.83 -3.16 -3.32
C TRP A 206 19.44 -3.51 -1.88
N TRP A 207 18.12 -3.71 -1.54
CA TRP A 207 17.74 -4.21 -0.21
C TRP A 207 18.26 -5.63 0.02
N TYR A 208 18.22 -6.46 -1.01
CA TYR A 208 18.77 -7.83 -0.95
C TYR A 208 20.29 -7.79 -0.84
N ASP A 209 20.94 -6.93 -1.62
CA ASP A 209 22.41 -6.80 -1.65
C ASP A 209 22.95 -6.31 -0.29
N ASP A 210 22.37 -5.24 0.27
CA ASP A 210 22.77 -4.68 1.58
C ASP A 210 22.53 -5.67 2.73
N SER A 211 21.51 -6.50 2.60
CA SER A 211 21.16 -7.52 3.58
C SER A 211 21.90 -8.83 3.41
N HIS A 212 22.73 -8.96 2.36
CA HIS A 212 23.45 -10.18 1.98
C HIS A 212 22.53 -11.41 1.84
N ILE A 213 21.33 -11.21 1.32
CA ILE A 213 20.35 -12.26 1.02
C ILE A 213 20.12 -12.37 -0.48
N VAL A 214 19.77 -13.56 -0.94
CA VAL A 214 19.59 -13.84 -2.38
C VAL A 214 18.11 -14.04 -2.67
N ASP A 215 17.59 -13.27 -3.60
CA ASP A 215 16.34 -13.55 -4.26
C ASP A 215 16.61 -14.59 -5.36
N ILE A 216 15.92 -15.74 -5.31
CA ILE A 216 16.19 -16.86 -6.20
C ILE A 216 15.22 -16.95 -7.38
N ASP A 217 14.19 -16.13 -7.42
CA ASP A 217 13.19 -16.12 -8.49
C ASP A 217 12.92 -14.72 -9.07
N GLY A 218 13.73 -13.73 -8.67
CA GLY A 218 13.76 -12.36 -9.19
C GLY A 218 12.76 -11.41 -8.52
N LEU A 219 12.97 -10.12 -8.73
CA LEU A 219 12.21 -9.06 -8.07
C LEU A 219 10.70 -9.15 -8.30
N ASP A 220 9.95 -8.79 -7.28
CA ASP A 220 8.47 -8.84 -7.24
C ASP A 220 7.79 -7.53 -7.62
N ASN A 221 8.52 -6.55 -8.17
CA ASN A 221 7.99 -5.20 -8.44
C ASN A 221 6.77 -5.23 -9.38
N GLN A 222 6.70 -6.24 -10.27
CA GLN A 222 5.51 -6.42 -11.10
C GLN A 222 4.29 -6.82 -10.27
N ILE A 223 4.46 -7.66 -9.24
CA ILE A 223 3.38 -8.03 -8.31
C ILE A 223 2.89 -6.79 -7.57
N ALA A 224 3.81 -5.96 -7.04
CA ALA A 224 3.45 -4.71 -6.38
C ALA A 224 2.72 -3.74 -7.32
N SER A 225 3.20 -3.61 -8.55
CA SER A 225 2.53 -2.82 -9.59
C SER A 225 1.12 -3.32 -9.90
N ASP A 226 0.92 -4.63 -10.01
CA ASP A 226 -0.39 -5.22 -10.30
C ASP A 226 -1.36 -5.08 -9.12
N MET A 227 -0.87 -5.13 -7.87
CA MET A 227 -1.65 -4.76 -6.68
C MET A 227 -2.19 -3.32 -6.79
N ILE A 228 -1.35 -2.38 -7.22
CA ILE A 228 -1.72 -0.97 -7.39
C ILE A 228 -2.72 -0.81 -8.54
N LYS A 229 -2.45 -1.41 -9.70
CA LYS A 229 -3.38 -1.40 -10.85
C LYS A 229 -4.76 -1.96 -10.48
N TRP A 230 -4.78 -3.06 -9.72
CA TRP A 230 -6.02 -3.68 -9.30
C TRP A 230 -6.81 -2.79 -8.33
N ALA A 231 -6.14 -2.18 -7.37
CA ALA A 231 -6.77 -1.29 -6.39
C ALA A 231 -7.26 0.02 -7.03
N ALA A 232 -6.53 0.57 -8.01
CA ALA A 232 -6.85 1.83 -8.68
C ALA A 232 -7.98 1.72 -9.74
N LYS A 233 -8.46 0.50 -10.06
CA LYS A 233 -9.56 0.29 -11.01
C LYS A 233 -10.89 0.56 -10.30
N ASN A 234 -11.60 1.55 -10.74
CA ASN A 234 -12.99 1.82 -10.39
C ASN A 234 -13.95 1.11 -11.35
#